data_8653bce1f25f26c8fdb4e2619a2f557a
#
_entry.id   8653bce1f25f26c8fdb4e2619a2f557a
#
_cell.length_a   1.000
_cell.length_b   1.000
_cell.length_c   1.000
_cell.angle_alpha   90.00
_cell.angle_beta   90.00
_cell.angle_gamma   90.00
#
_symmetry.space_group_name_H-M   'P 1'
#
loop_
_entity.id
_entity.type
_entity.pdbx_description
1 polymer ?
#
loop_
_entity_poly.entity_id
_entity_poly.type
_entity_poly.pdbx_seq_one_letter_code
_entity_poly.pdbx_strand_id
1 'polypeptide(L)'
;MREKPHISIPIIVEGKYDKNTLAQLVDARIFPTDGFAIFHAKERQAYLRRITREHGAILLTDSDGGGTQIRSFLSGILPKEKLHSLYIPKIAGKEKRKAKAGKAGTLGVEGMPPEVLLDLLSPFFDGQAKKETPKITSLDLYEDGLNGAPDAKAKRAALCRLYGFPDDLGTHALLEALNLFSDREEYKEKLGEIQNSE
;
A
#
# COMPACT_ATOMS: atom_id res chain seq x y z
N MET A 1 1.39 12.07 26.76
CA MET A 1 1.35 11.80 25.30
C MET A 1 1.34 10.30 25.13
N ARG A 2 0.47 9.72 24.29
CA ARG A 2 0.59 8.29 23.95
C ARG A 2 1.91 8.07 23.21
N GLU A 3 2.66 7.06 23.61
CA GLU A 3 3.87 6.64 22.92
C GLU A 3 3.51 6.22 21.50
N LYS A 4 4.29 6.72 20.50
CA LYS A 4 4.04 6.37 19.10
C LYS A 4 4.51 4.94 18.86
N PRO A 5 3.77 4.11 18.10
CA PRO A 5 4.26 2.81 17.71
C PRO A 5 5.54 2.96 16.88
N HIS A 6 6.55 2.14 17.21
CA HIS A 6 7.83 2.12 16.51
C HIS A 6 7.77 1.18 15.30
N ILE A 7 8.36 1.60 14.17
CA ILE A 7 8.53 0.81 12.95
C ILE A 7 10.01 0.87 12.54
N SER A 8 10.72 -0.25 12.67
CA SER A 8 12.13 -0.34 12.31
C SER A 8 12.37 -0.30 10.79
N ILE A 9 11.40 -0.77 9.98
CA ILE A 9 11.48 -0.76 8.52
C ILE A 9 11.26 0.66 8.00
N PRO A 10 12.15 1.22 7.17
CA PRO A 10 11.99 2.53 6.56
C PRO A 10 10.70 2.65 5.72
N ILE A 11 10.06 3.81 5.78
CA ILE A 11 8.86 4.12 4.98
C ILE A 11 9.24 5.09 3.86
N ILE A 12 8.93 4.75 2.62
CA ILE A 12 9.09 5.60 1.44
C ILE A 12 7.72 6.19 1.07
N VAL A 13 7.65 7.51 0.95
CA VAL A 13 6.41 8.26 0.63
C VAL A 13 6.62 9.20 -0.54
N GLU A 14 5.55 9.76 -1.12
CA GLU A 14 5.66 10.67 -2.25
C GLU A 14 6.31 11.99 -1.88
N GLY A 15 5.84 12.62 -0.82
CA GLY A 15 6.21 13.99 -0.51
C GLY A 15 6.46 14.29 0.95
N LYS A 16 6.87 15.54 1.20
CA LYS A 16 7.15 16.04 2.54
C LYS A 16 5.91 16.12 3.44
N TYR A 17 4.74 16.32 2.87
CA TYR A 17 3.51 16.41 3.65
C TYR A 17 3.08 15.05 4.16
N ASP A 18 3.20 14.00 3.34
CA ASP A 18 2.99 12.61 3.74
C ASP A 18 3.94 12.22 4.87
N LYS A 19 5.24 12.56 4.70
CA LYS A 19 6.24 12.38 5.77
C LYS A 19 5.81 13.08 7.06
N ASN A 20 5.37 14.33 6.99
CA ASN A 20 4.97 15.08 8.19
C ASN A 20 3.76 14.46 8.87
N THR A 21 2.78 13.98 8.10
CA THR A 21 1.59 13.30 8.62
C THR A 21 1.98 12.01 9.34
N LEU A 22 2.76 11.15 8.70
CA LEU A 22 3.19 9.89 9.30
C LEU A 22 4.09 10.08 10.52
N ALA A 23 5.00 11.07 10.50
CA ALA A 23 5.88 11.37 11.63
C ALA A 23 5.13 11.84 12.90
N GLN A 24 3.86 12.28 12.76
CA GLN A 24 3.01 12.57 13.90
C GLN A 24 2.39 11.30 14.51
N LEU A 25 2.25 10.23 13.72
CA LEU A 25 1.53 9.02 14.09
C LEU A 25 2.45 7.89 14.56
N VAL A 26 3.61 7.73 13.93
CA VAL A 26 4.55 6.63 14.17
C VAL A 26 5.97 7.15 14.40
N ASP A 27 6.77 6.38 15.12
CA ASP A 27 8.21 6.57 15.24
C ASP A 27 8.90 5.69 14.18
N ALA A 28 9.26 6.28 13.03
CA ALA A 28 9.84 5.58 11.90
C ALA A 28 10.77 6.49 11.08
N ARG A 29 11.68 5.88 10.33
CA ARG A 29 12.48 6.58 9.32
C ARG A 29 11.68 6.74 8.05
N ILE A 30 11.34 7.98 7.66
CA ILE A 30 10.45 8.27 6.54
C ILE A 30 11.20 9.06 5.47
N PHE A 31 11.21 8.54 4.23
CA PHE A 31 11.95 9.06 3.09
C PHE A 31 11.00 9.53 1.98
N PRO A 32 10.90 10.84 1.72
CA PRO A 32 10.10 11.35 0.61
C PRO A 32 10.84 11.17 -0.71
N THR A 33 10.10 10.91 -1.78
CA THR A 33 10.63 10.83 -3.15
C THR A 33 10.68 12.16 -3.87
N ASP A 34 10.03 13.19 -3.32
CA ASP A 34 9.76 14.49 -3.96
C ASP A 34 8.92 14.36 -5.24
N GLY A 35 7.92 13.49 -5.20
CA GLY A 35 6.98 13.30 -6.28
C GLY A 35 7.66 12.83 -7.56
N PHE A 36 7.29 13.38 -8.70
CA PHE A 36 7.81 13.00 -10.01
C PHE A 36 9.31 13.29 -10.24
N ALA A 37 9.94 14.10 -9.38
CA ALA A 37 11.38 14.31 -9.46
C ALA A 37 12.18 13.00 -9.34
N ILE A 38 11.63 11.98 -8.67
CA ILE A 38 12.26 10.67 -8.51
C ILE A 38 12.59 9.99 -9.84
N PHE A 39 11.84 10.23 -10.92
CA PHE A 39 12.09 9.62 -12.22
C PHE A 39 13.46 10.00 -12.81
N HIS A 40 13.99 11.17 -12.46
CA HIS A 40 15.25 11.70 -12.98
C HIS A 40 16.36 11.79 -11.92
N ALA A 41 16.04 11.63 -10.63
CA ALA A 41 16.96 11.76 -9.50
C ALA A 41 17.77 10.48 -9.26
N LYS A 42 18.74 10.17 -10.14
CA LYS A 42 19.53 8.91 -10.10
C LYS A 42 20.20 8.64 -8.75
N GLU A 43 20.76 9.67 -8.11
CA GLU A 43 21.38 9.55 -6.80
C GLU A 43 20.36 9.15 -5.72
N ARG A 44 19.18 9.75 -5.73
CA ARG A 44 18.07 9.41 -4.81
C ARG A 44 17.55 7.99 -5.08
N GLN A 45 17.43 7.59 -6.34
CA GLN A 45 17.08 6.21 -6.70
C GLN A 45 18.12 5.20 -6.16
N ALA A 46 19.42 5.50 -6.31
CA ALA A 46 20.49 4.66 -5.78
C ALA A 46 20.44 4.59 -4.23
N TYR A 47 20.18 5.71 -3.58
CA TYR A 47 20.02 5.79 -2.13
C TYR A 47 18.83 4.97 -1.62
N LEU A 48 17.65 5.11 -2.21
CA LEU A 48 16.47 4.32 -1.85
C LEU A 48 16.68 2.83 -2.13
N ARG A 49 17.37 2.48 -3.21
CA ARG A 49 17.73 1.09 -3.53
C ARG A 49 18.65 0.50 -2.47
N ARG A 50 19.66 1.26 -2.00
CA ARG A 50 20.54 0.83 -0.92
C ARG A 50 19.77 0.61 0.39
N ILE A 51 18.95 1.57 0.81
CA ILE A 51 18.10 1.46 2.00
C ILE A 51 17.23 0.19 1.92
N THR A 52 16.53 0.01 0.81
CA THR A 52 15.64 -1.14 0.63
C THR A 52 16.41 -2.47 0.67
N ARG A 53 17.62 -2.52 0.10
CA ARG A 53 18.46 -3.72 0.11
C ARG A 53 18.94 -4.07 1.52
N GLU A 54 19.32 -3.09 2.31
CA GLU A 54 19.90 -3.30 3.64
C GLU A 54 18.82 -3.54 4.70
N HIS A 55 17.72 -2.80 4.67
CA HIS A 55 16.72 -2.73 5.75
C HIS A 55 15.30 -3.18 5.34
N GLY A 56 15.05 -3.43 4.07
CA GLY A 56 13.69 -3.47 3.54
C GLY A 56 13.09 -2.07 3.42
N ALA A 57 11.89 -1.95 2.88
CA ALA A 57 11.15 -0.70 2.86
C ALA A 57 9.64 -0.92 2.74
N ILE A 58 8.87 -0.04 3.37
CA ILE A 58 7.44 0.12 3.14
C ILE A 58 7.27 1.24 2.12
N LEU A 59 6.59 0.97 1.01
CA LEU A 59 6.27 1.97 -0.02
C LEU A 59 4.80 2.37 0.13
N LEU A 60 4.57 3.60 0.56
CA LEU A 60 3.24 4.16 0.77
C LEU A 60 3.06 5.40 -0.12
N THR A 61 2.20 5.30 -1.12
CA THR A 61 1.90 6.37 -2.07
C THR A 61 0.40 6.60 -2.15
N ASP A 62 0.00 7.75 -2.70
CA ASP A 62 -1.40 8.06 -2.94
C ASP A 62 -2.07 7.04 -3.86
N SER A 63 -3.41 6.94 -3.77
CA SER A 63 -4.22 6.04 -4.63
C SER A 63 -4.65 6.70 -5.94
N ASP A 64 -4.09 7.85 -6.28
CA ASP A 64 -4.35 8.54 -7.54
C ASP A 64 -3.41 8.09 -8.67
N GLY A 65 -3.58 8.66 -9.86
CA GLY A 65 -2.75 8.33 -11.03
C GLY A 65 -1.27 8.68 -10.84
N GLY A 66 -0.96 9.73 -10.08
CA GLY A 66 0.41 10.14 -9.76
C GLY A 66 1.09 9.13 -8.87
N GLY A 67 0.44 8.78 -7.75
CA GLY A 67 0.94 7.76 -6.82
C GLY A 67 1.11 6.40 -7.46
N THR A 68 0.20 6.02 -8.35
CA THR A 68 0.31 4.77 -9.13
C THR A 68 1.55 4.77 -10.01
N GLN A 69 1.87 5.88 -10.70
CA GLN A 69 3.06 5.98 -11.55
C GLN A 69 4.35 5.91 -10.72
N ILE A 70 4.43 6.65 -9.61
CA ILE A 70 5.59 6.65 -8.71
C ILE A 70 5.80 5.26 -8.12
N ARG A 71 4.73 4.60 -7.65
CA ARG A 71 4.78 3.23 -7.13
C ARG A 71 5.28 2.24 -8.19
N SER A 72 4.70 2.26 -9.37
CA SER A 72 5.11 1.38 -10.47
C SER A 72 6.59 1.53 -10.81
N PHE A 73 7.07 2.76 -10.90
CA PHE A 73 8.47 3.05 -11.15
C PHE A 73 9.37 2.52 -10.04
N LEU A 74 9.07 2.83 -8.78
CA LEU A 74 9.88 2.40 -7.63
C LEU A 74 9.87 0.88 -7.48
N SER A 75 8.74 0.21 -7.66
CA SER A 75 8.65 -1.26 -7.64
C SER A 75 9.45 -1.91 -8.77
N GLY A 76 9.73 -1.18 -9.86
CA GLY A 76 10.60 -1.63 -10.95
C GLY A 76 12.09 -1.53 -10.66
N ILE A 77 12.50 -0.63 -9.76
CA ILE A 77 13.92 -0.35 -9.50
C ILE A 77 14.40 -0.74 -8.09
N LEU A 78 13.50 -1.00 -7.15
CA LEU A 78 13.83 -1.42 -5.78
C LEU A 78 13.80 -2.96 -5.65
N PRO A 79 14.57 -3.56 -4.71
CA PRO A 79 14.54 -5.00 -4.42
C PRO A 79 13.15 -5.47 -4.01
N LYS A 80 12.49 -6.24 -4.86
CA LYS A 80 11.08 -6.65 -4.70
C LYS A 80 10.84 -7.52 -3.47
N GLU A 81 11.79 -8.38 -3.16
CA GLU A 81 11.72 -9.33 -2.03
C GLU A 81 11.77 -8.63 -0.66
N LYS A 82 12.14 -7.35 -0.64
CA LYS A 82 12.24 -6.53 0.58
C LYS A 82 11.34 -5.29 0.55
N LEU A 83 10.49 -5.17 -0.46
CA LEU A 83 9.61 -4.03 -0.65
C LEU A 83 8.17 -4.41 -0.31
N HIS A 84 7.60 -3.73 0.69
CA HIS A 84 6.22 -3.87 1.11
C HIS A 84 5.39 -2.71 0.57
N SER A 85 4.64 -2.93 -0.50
CA SER A 85 3.78 -1.89 -1.07
C SER A 85 2.45 -1.82 -0.32
N LEU A 86 2.17 -0.66 0.29
CA LEU A 86 0.91 -0.38 0.95
C LEU A 86 0.01 0.52 0.09
N TYR A 87 -1.28 0.34 0.26
CA TYR A 87 -2.31 1.03 -0.51
C TYR A 87 -3.29 1.71 0.42
N ILE A 88 -3.35 3.05 0.39
CA ILE A 88 -4.40 3.76 1.11
C ILE A 88 -5.76 3.55 0.43
N PRO A 89 -6.86 3.46 1.20
CA PRO A 89 -8.21 3.35 0.63
C PRO A 89 -8.56 4.62 -0.16
N LYS A 90 -9.39 4.46 -1.19
CA LYS A 90 -9.95 5.59 -1.96
C LYS A 90 -11.10 6.23 -1.19
N ILE A 91 -10.80 7.20 -0.35
CA ILE A 91 -11.79 8.00 0.38
C ILE A 91 -12.02 9.30 -0.37
N ALA A 92 -13.26 9.59 -0.74
CA ALA A 92 -13.62 10.85 -1.37
C ALA A 92 -13.34 12.02 -0.44
N GLY A 93 -12.69 13.05 -0.94
CA GLY A 93 -12.36 14.20 -0.13
C GLY A 93 -11.32 15.13 -0.75
N LYS A 94 -10.96 16.13 0.04
CA LYS A 94 -9.96 17.14 -0.31
C LYS A 94 -9.08 17.39 0.92
N GLU A 95 -7.77 17.35 0.72
CA GLU A 95 -6.83 17.73 1.78
C GLU A 95 -7.04 19.20 2.19
N LYS A 96 -6.99 19.44 3.50
CA LYS A 96 -7.25 20.78 4.08
C LYS A 96 -6.40 21.89 3.46
N ARG A 97 -5.18 21.57 3.08
CA ARG A 97 -4.21 22.52 2.49
C ARG A 97 -4.54 22.89 1.04
N LYS A 98 -5.16 22.02 0.26
CA LYS A 98 -5.43 22.25 -1.17
C LYS A 98 -6.67 23.11 -1.35
N ALA A 99 -6.59 24.12 -2.23
CA ALA A 99 -7.74 24.98 -2.58
C ALA A 99 -8.86 24.18 -3.28
N LYS A 100 -8.46 23.20 -4.14
CA LYS A 100 -9.38 22.31 -4.86
C LYS A 100 -9.00 20.86 -4.60
N ALA A 101 -9.98 19.95 -4.72
CA ALA A 101 -9.70 18.51 -4.71
C ALA A 101 -8.72 18.16 -5.84
N GLY A 102 -7.89 17.12 -5.63
CA GLY A 102 -7.08 16.56 -6.68
C GLY A 102 -7.94 16.02 -7.84
N LYS A 103 -7.34 15.75 -8.99
CA LYS A 103 -8.08 15.24 -10.18
C LYS A 103 -8.89 13.96 -9.88
N ALA A 104 -8.42 13.12 -8.98
CA ALA A 104 -9.11 11.89 -8.58
C ALA A 104 -10.24 12.13 -7.57
N GLY A 105 -10.34 13.31 -6.94
CA GLY A 105 -11.35 13.61 -5.93
C GLY A 105 -11.23 12.79 -4.63
N THR A 106 -10.08 12.15 -4.41
CA THR A 106 -9.80 11.31 -3.24
C THR A 106 -8.74 11.93 -2.36
N LEU A 107 -8.74 11.54 -1.08
CA LEU A 107 -7.69 11.92 -0.13
C LEU A 107 -6.39 11.16 -0.45
N GLY A 108 -5.27 11.88 -0.39
CA GLY A 108 -3.94 11.29 -0.32
C GLY A 108 -3.54 10.96 1.12
N VAL A 109 -2.31 10.46 1.30
CA VAL A 109 -1.73 10.14 2.63
C VAL A 109 -1.82 11.34 3.58
N GLU A 110 -1.54 12.55 3.09
CA GLU A 110 -1.64 13.80 3.87
C GLU A 110 -3.03 14.00 4.49
N GLY A 111 -4.09 13.68 3.77
CA GLY A 111 -5.48 13.92 4.18
C GLY A 111 -6.18 12.73 4.84
N MET A 112 -5.51 11.58 4.91
CA MET A 112 -6.09 10.35 5.44
C MET A 112 -6.33 10.45 6.95
N PRO A 113 -7.45 9.91 7.48
CA PRO A 113 -7.67 9.82 8.92
C PRO A 113 -6.54 9.06 9.62
N PRO A 114 -6.06 9.55 10.80
CA PRO A 114 -4.96 8.92 11.53
C PRO A 114 -5.16 7.42 11.82
N GLU A 115 -6.38 7.03 12.18
CA GLU A 115 -6.75 5.65 12.47
C GLU A 115 -6.55 4.74 11.27
N VAL A 116 -6.90 5.19 10.06
CA VAL A 116 -6.72 4.44 8.81
C VAL A 116 -5.24 4.20 8.53
N LEU A 117 -4.39 5.21 8.74
CA LEU A 117 -2.95 5.07 8.55
C LEU A 117 -2.31 4.17 9.60
N LEU A 118 -2.76 4.25 10.86
CA LEU A 118 -2.27 3.39 11.93
C LEU A 118 -2.66 1.93 11.70
N ASP A 119 -3.90 1.67 11.31
CA ASP A 119 -4.38 0.32 10.99
C ASP A 119 -3.57 -0.26 9.81
N LEU A 120 -3.34 0.54 8.76
CA LEU A 120 -2.56 0.16 7.60
C LEU A 120 -1.11 -0.19 7.94
N LEU A 121 -0.51 0.52 8.88
CA LEU A 121 0.88 0.34 9.31
C LEU A 121 1.03 -0.69 10.45
N SER A 122 -0.06 -1.09 11.09
CA SER A 122 -0.04 -1.96 12.27
C SER A 122 0.71 -3.28 12.09
N PRO A 123 0.69 -3.96 10.90
CA PRO A 123 1.47 -5.18 10.69
C PRO A 123 2.99 -5.00 10.79
N PHE A 124 3.45 -3.76 10.77
CA PHE A 124 4.87 -3.40 10.82
C PHE A 124 5.31 -2.81 12.17
N PHE A 125 4.41 -2.70 13.14
CA PHE A 125 4.79 -2.25 14.48
C PHE A 125 5.71 -3.25 15.15
N ASP A 126 6.83 -2.78 15.67
CA ASP A 126 7.79 -3.63 16.37
C ASP A 126 7.16 -4.26 17.62
N GLY A 127 7.54 -5.52 17.89
CA GLY A 127 6.97 -6.30 18.99
C GLY A 127 5.66 -7.03 18.66
N GLN A 128 5.11 -6.89 17.47
CA GLN A 128 4.04 -7.75 17.00
C GLN A 128 4.64 -9.03 16.39
N ALA A 129 4.33 -10.17 16.97
CA ALA A 129 4.73 -11.46 16.39
C ALA A 129 3.99 -11.64 15.06
N LYS A 130 4.73 -11.70 13.95
CA LYS A 130 4.17 -12.15 12.68
C LYS A 130 3.68 -13.58 12.86
N LYS A 131 2.37 -13.82 12.83
CA LYS A 131 1.85 -15.17 12.66
C LYS A 131 2.34 -15.68 11.30
N GLU A 132 3.05 -16.79 11.28
CA GLU A 132 3.32 -17.54 10.05
C GLU A 132 1.99 -18.17 9.59
N THR A 133 1.27 -17.45 8.76
CA THR A 133 0.06 -17.98 8.11
C THR A 133 0.41 -18.57 6.76
N PRO A 134 -0.27 -19.66 6.33
CA PRO A 134 -0.09 -20.21 4.98
C PRO A 134 -0.32 -19.11 3.93
N LYS A 135 0.68 -18.90 3.07
CA LYS A 135 0.62 -17.85 2.05
C LYS A 135 -0.45 -18.17 1.01
N ILE A 136 -1.18 -17.14 0.59
CA ILE A 136 -2.01 -17.15 -0.61
C ILE A 136 -1.06 -17.17 -1.81
N THR A 137 -1.35 -17.98 -2.83
CA THR A 137 -0.50 -18.18 -4.00
C THR A 137 -1.12 -17.65 -5.29
N SER A 138 -0.33 -17.51 -6.34
CA SER A 138 -0.85 -17.18 -7.67
C SER A 138 -1.81 -18.24 -8.22
N LEU A 139 -1.63 -19.49 -7.81
CA LEU A 139 -2.51 -20.59 -8.16
C LEU A 139 -3.88 -20.42 -7.49
N ASP A 140 -3.91 -20.05 -6.22
CA ASP A 140 -5.18 -19.74 -5.52
C ASP A 140 -5.96 -18.65 -6.27
N LEU A 141 -5.29 -17.55 -6.68
CA LEU A 141 -5.96 -16.49 -7.44
C LEU A 141 -6.48 -16.96 -8.80
N TYR A 142 -5.80 -17.89 -9.44
CA TYR A 142 -6.24 -18.47 -10.71
C TYR A 142 -7.46 -19.40 -10.51
N GLU A 143 -7.41 -20.30 -9.55
CA GLU A 143 -8.49 -21.24 -9.21
C GLU A 143 -9.76 -20.51 -8.75
N ASP A 144 -9.60 -19.38 -8.07
CA ASP A 144 -10.70 -18.55 -7.57
C ASP A 144 -11.24 -17.56 -8.63
N GLY A 145 -10.73 -17.61 -9.88
CA GLY A 145 -11.19 -16.78 -10.98
C GLY A 145 -10.78 -15.30 -10.90
N LEU A 146 -9.81 -14.99 -10.05
CA LEU A 146 -9.24 -13.63 -9.92
C LEU A 146 -8.12 -13.37 -10.94
N ASN A 147 -7.73 -14.39 -11.72
CA ASN A 147 -6.76 -14.29 -12.80
C ASN A 147 -7.15 -15.22 -13.94
N GLY A 148 -7.00 -14.77 -15.20
CA GLY A 148 -7.27 -15.58 -16.40
C GLY A 148 -8.73 -15.72 -16.79
N ALA A 149 -9.71 -15.42 -15.94
CA ALA A 149 -11.13 -15.44 -16.26
C ALA A 149 -11.58 -14.12 -16.94
N PRO A 150 -12.64 -14.15 -17.77
CA PRO A 150 -13.13 -12.94 -18.44
C PRO A 150 -13.56 -11.82 -17.47
N ASP A 151 -14.10 -12.18 -16.32
CA ASP A 151 -14.59 -11.29 -15.26
C ASP A 151 -13.54 -11.06 -14.14
N ALA A 152 -12.34 -11.62 -14.27
CA ALA A 152 -11.29 -11.55 -13.25
C ALA A 152 -10.99 -10.12 -12.77
N LYS A 153 -11.05 -9.14 -13.68
CA LYS A 153 -10.83 -7.73 -13.33
C LYS A 153 -11.93 -7.20 -12.41
N ALA A 154 -13.19 -7.52 -12.69
CA ALA A 154 -14.34 -7.10 -11.89
C ALA A 154 -14.30 -7.76 -10.50
N LYS A 155 -14.00 -9.06 -10.45
CA LYS A 155 -13.85 -9.82 -9.18
C LYS A 155 -12.70 -9.27 -8.33
N ARG A 156 -11.54 -8.97 -8.92
CA ARG A 156 -10.44 -8.31 -8.18
C ARG A 156 -10.86 -6.96 -7.60
N ALA A 157 -11.55 -6.15 -8.41
CA ALA A 157 -12.01 -4.85 -7.95
C ALA A 157 -13.00 -4.98 -6.78
N ALA A 158 -13.91 -5.96 -6.83
CA ALA A 158 -14.84 -6.25 -5.75
C ALA A 158 -14.11 -6.69 -4.48
N LEU A 159 -13.16 -7.62 -4.60
CA LEU A 159 -12.35 -8.07 -3.48
C LEU A 159 -11.51 -6.93 -2.89
N CYS A 160 -10.88 -6.12 -3.72
CA CYS A 160 -10.14 -4.93 -3.27
C CYS A 160 -11.02 -4.00 -2.43
N ARG A 161 -12.27 -3.76 -2.84
CA ARG A 161 -13.20 -2.92 -2.06
C ARG A 161 -13.52 -3.50 -0.68
N LEU A 162 -13.68 -4.82 -0.56
CA LEU A 162 -13.90 -5.47 0.75
C LEU A 162 -12.71 -5.33 1.70
N TYR A 163 -11.49 -5.24 1.15
CA TYR A 163 -10.26 -5.01 1.92
C TYR A 163 -9.90 -3.53 2.08
N GLY A 164 -10.66 -2.60 1.48
CA GLY A 164 -10.30 -1.18 1.45
C GLY A 164 -9.05 -0.88 0.61
N PHE A 165 -8.65 -1.79 -0.28
CA PHE A 165 -7.55 -1.57 -1.23
C PHE A 165 -8.02 -0.75 -2.44
N PRO A 166 -7.11 -0.10 -3.19
CA PRO A 166 -7.41 0.45 -4.51
C PRO A 166 -8.02 -0.63 -5.41
N ASP A 167 -9.15 -0.33 -6.07
CA ASP A 167 -9.91 -1.29 -6.88
C ASP A 167 -9.29 -1.60 -8.25
N ASP A 168 -8.18 -0.95 -8.58
CA ASP A 168 -7.42 -1.11 -9.83
C ASP A 168 -6.13 -1.94 -9.67
N LEU A 169 -5.96 -2.65 -8.54
CA LEU A 169 -4.80 -3.51 -8.34
C LEU A 169 -4.73 -4.62 -9.40
N GLY A 170 -3.56 -4.77 -10.00
CA GLY A 170 -3.24 -5.94 -10.82
C GLY A 170 -3.08 -7.21 -9.97
N THR A 171 -3.11 -8.38 -10.62
CA THR A 171 -3.05 -9.68 -9.93
C THR A 171 -1.88 -9.81 -8.95
N HIS A 172 -0.67 -9.39 -9.38
CA HIS A 172 0.52 -9.46 -8.52
C HIS A 172 0.43 -8.53 -7.32
N ALA A 173 0.01 -7.28 -7.53
CA ALA A 173 -0.13 -6.31 -6.45
C ALA A 173 -1.21 -6.72 -5.44
N LEU A 174 -2.31 -7.31 -5.93
CA LEU A 174 -3.35 -7.87 -5.06
C LEU A 174 -2.79 -9.03 -4.23
N LEU A 175 -2.03 -9.95 -4.85
CA LEU A 175 -1.43 -11.08 -4.13
C LEU A 175 -0.49 -10.62 -3.01
N GLU A 176 0.35 -9.63 -3.27
CA GLU A 176 1.24 -9.05 -2.26
C GLU A 176 0.44 -8.40 -1.11
N ALA A 177 -0.61 -7.64 -1.45
CA ALA A 177 -1.47 -7.00 -0.45
C ALA A 177 -2.23 -8.04 0.40
N LEU A 178 -2.81 -9.07 -0.21
CA LEU A 178 -3.49 -10.15 0.51
C LEU A 178 -2.54 -10.86 1.49
N ASN A 179 -1.34 -11.23 1.06
CA ASN A 179 -0.35 -11.88 1.92
C ASN A 179 0.22 -10.97 3.02
N LEU A 180 0.01 -9.67 2.92
CA LEU A 180 0.44 -8.73 3.94
C LEU A 180 -0.64 -8.48 5.01
N PHE A 181 -1.90 -8.43 4.59
CA PHE A 181 -3.01 -7.95 5.42
C PHE A 181 -4.05 -9.01 5.77
N SER A 182 -3.95 -10.21 5.20
CA SER A 182 -4.95 -11.26 5.37
C SER A 182 -4.29 -12.60 5.55
N ASP A 183 -4.96 -13.51 6.21
CA ASP A 183 -4.66 -14.93 6.14
C ASP A 183 -5.54 -15.64 5.10
N ARG A 184 -5.29 -16.95 4.92
CA ARG A 184 -6.00 -17.75 3.93
C ARG A 184 -7.49 -17.95 4.26
N GLU A 185 -7.83 -17.95 5.54
CA GLU A 185 -9.20 -18.11 6.03
C GLU A 185 -10.03 -16.86 5.73
N GLU A 186 -9.55 -15.70 6.13
CA GLU A 186 -10.20 -14.42 5.85
C GLU A 186 -10.32 -14.17 4.33
N TYR A 187 -9.28 -14.52 3.56
CA TYR A 187 -9.34 -14.41 2.11
C TYR A 187 -10.48 -15.22 1.51
N LYS A 188 -10.67 -16.50 1.94
CA LYS A 188 -11.74 -17.36 1.43
C LYS A 188 -13.12 -16.89 1.88
N GLU A 189 -13.26 -16.36 3.08
CA GLU A 189 -14.50 -15.76 3.58
C GLU A 189 -14.94 -14.59 2.69
N LYS A 190 -14.06 -13.60 2.49
CA LYS A 190 -14.36 -12.42 1.66
C LYS A 190 -14.58 -12.76 0.18
N LEU A 191 -13.90 -13.79 -0.33
CA LEU A 191 -14.17 -14.30 -1.67
C LEU A 191 -15.59 -14.87 -1.78
N GLY A 192 -16.04 -15.60 -0.78
CA GLY A 192 -17.41 -16.12 -0.69
C GLY A 192 -18.48 -15.02 -0.70
N GLU A 193 -18.23 -13.88 -0.06
CA GLU A 193 -19.13 -12.71 -0.07
C GLU A 193 -19.36 -12.18 -1.49
N ILE A 194 -18.31 -12.16 -2.33
CA ILE A 194 -18.40 -11.69 -3.72
C ILE A 194 -19.22 -12.68 -4.56
N GLN A 195 -18.94 -13.98 -4.42
CA GLN A 195 -19.60 -15.03 -5.20
C GLN A 195 -21.11 -15.15 -4.90
N ASN A 196 -21.52 -14.82 -3.68
CA ASN A 196 -22.92 -14.84 -3.25
C ASN A 196 -23.68 -13.54 -3.61
N SER A 197 -22.98 -12.52 -4.14
CA SER A 197 -23.58 -11.21 -4.51
C SER A 197 -23.82 -11.07 -6.01
N GLU A 198 -23.45 -12.09 -6.81
CA GLU A 198 -23.75 -12.22 -8.25
C GLU A 198 -25.05 -13.04 -8.47
#